data_93440d4ae5c5fd20efc5bf6c5124e99c
#
_entry.id   93440d4ae5c5fd20efc5bf6c5124e99c
#
_cell.length_a   1.000
_cell.length_b   1.000
_cell.length_c   1.000
_cell.angle_alpha   90.00
_cell.angle_beta   90.00
_cell.angle_gamma   90.00
#
_symmetry.space_group_name_H-M   'P 1'
#
loop_
_entity.id
_entity.type
_entity.pdbx_description
1 polymer ?
#
loop_
_entity_poly.entity_id
_entity_poly.type
_entity_poly.pdbx_seq_one_letter_code
_entity_poly.pdbx_strand_id
1 'polypeptide(L)'
;MAKVIFKSYNQNDNLLFPPCLGDFIADNDPVRVLNAIVDNLDISRIEDSYEGGGASSYNPRMLVKVVFYAYLQNVYSGRKMEQLLRRDVNFMWLSGMQYPDFNTINLFRKNRLADVVDDIFTQVVQMLVDGKFVSLDVQYIDGTKIEASANKYTFVWKKATKTNQGKLDKKVKAILAEAERELNMELGEPSEEVMTSEEIKERTDRIIAEMDEKGISDKNLRRAVREAREEYAPKMKEYEDKLNTLGDRNSYSKTDPDASFMRMKEDAMNNGQTKPGYNIQISTENQFITHYSTSWRSTDWGTFINHMDTFNERYGRQSKEVVADSGYGSEENYEYLDINEIDGFVKYNMFHTELKKKTIKNPFLPEHLYYNEQDDYFVCPMGQHMTYIGNKRRVSDLGYVSHTKLYQAQNCEGCPLRGRCFRGKGNRVIDVNVKSRLYRDKAKEMLTSERGLYHRSMRPVEPEAVFGQIKYDGGFKRFHYRGNRLVRAEFATLAIAHNIKKMASRMCAERRSAGGSRPTEGVSTLGHVRGRGPTDASYRAAMTRQTLGGME
;
A
#
# COMPACT_ATOMS: atom_id res chain seq x y z
N MET A 1 -58.07 -11.99 33.35
CA MET A 1 -56.77 -11.61 32.81
C MET A 1 -55.70 -11.89 33.86
N ALA A 2 -54.66 -12.64 33.52
CA ALA A 2 -53.55 -12.88 34.43
C ALA A 2 -52.81 -11.58 34.72
N LYS A 3 -52.55 -11.28 36.01
CA LYS A 3 -51.85 -10.10 36.44
C LYS A 3 -50.39 -10.19 36.04
N VAL A 4 -49.85 -9.21 35.30
CA VAL A 4 -48.42 -9.16 34.91
C VAL A 4 -47.59 -8.96 36.19
N ILE A 5 -46.63 -9.83 36.43
CA ILE A 5 -45.71 -9.74 37.55
C ILE A 5 -44.34 -9.33 36.97
N PHE A 6 -43.84 -8.19 37.42
CA PHE A 6 -42.49 -7.71 37.05
C PHE A 6 -41.46 -8.32 38.02
N LYS A 7 -40.25 -8.59 37.49
CA LYS A 7 -39.11 -8.96 38.35
C LYS A 7 -38.74 -7.80 39.26
N SER A 8 -38.29 -8.11 40.47
CA SER A 8 -37.78 -7.11 41.40
C SER A 8 -36.57 -6.40 40.80
N TYR A 9 -36.49 -5.08 40.97
CA TYR A 9 -35.44 -4.23 40.46
C TYR A 9 -35.00 -3.25 41.57
N ASN A 10 -33.72 -3.32 41.93
CA ASN A 10 -33.11 -2.35 42.85
C ASN A 10 -31.67 -2.07 42.38
N GLN A 11 -31.38 -0.83 42.04
CA GLN A 11 -30.08 -0.36 41.55
C GLN A 11 -29.02 -0.33 42.65
N ASN A 12 -29.42 -0.32 43.90
CA ASN A 12 -28.52 -0.13 45.04
C ASN A 12 -28.37 -1.39 45.90
N ASP A 13 -28.68 -2.57 45.33
CA ASP A 13 -28.48 -3.83 46.05
C ASP A 13 -26.99 -4.08 46.28
N ASN A 14 -26.64 -4.28 47.56
CA ASN A 14 -25.30 -4.67 47.97
C ASN A 14 -25.12 -6.17 47.76
N LEU A 15 -24.10 -6.57 47.00
CA LEU A 15 -23.71 -7.97 46.86
C LEU A 15 -22.94 -8.41 48.10
N LEU A 16 -23.32 -9.53 48.66
CA LEU A 16 -22.65 -10.10 49.85
C LEU A 16 -21.19 -10.49 49.58
N PHE A 17 -20.91 -10.96 48.35
CA PHE A 17 -19.59 -11.23 47.83
C PHE A 17 -19.44 -10.46 46.51
N PRO A 18 -18.50 -9.51 46.39
CA PRO A 18 -18.25 -8.80 45.16
C PRO A 18 -17.73 -9.81 44.12
N PRO A 19 -18.38 -9.94 42.94
CA PRO A 19 -17.94 -10.85 41.89
C PRO A 19 -16.59 -10.39 41.34
N CYS A 20 -15.80 -11.36 40.85
CA CYS A 20 -14.63 -11.04 40.04
C CYS A 20 -15.11 -10.44 38.68
N LEU A 21 -14.35 -9.48 38.14
CA LEU A 21 -14.70 -8.89 36.82
C LEU A 21 -14.87 -9.96 35.73
N GLY A 22 -14.10 -11.05 35.81
CA GLY A 22 -14.22 -12.17 34.89
C GLY A 22 -15.59 -12.86 34.90
N ASP A 23 -16.34 -12.80 36.03
CA ASP A 23 -17.65 -13.43 36.15
C ASP A 23 -18.73 -12.72 35.32
N PHE A 24 -18.52 -11.45 34.97
CA PHE A 24 -19.39 -10.66 34.09
C PHE A 24 -19.12 -10.89 32.60
N ILE A 25 -18.04 -11.59 32.25
CA ILE A 25 -17.60 -11.81 30.87
C ILE A 25 -17.99 -13.22 30.45
N ALA A 26 -18.77 -13.34 29.37
CA ALA A 26 -19.16 -14.67 28.86
C ALA A 26 -17.93 -15.51 28.48
N ASP A 27 -18.02 -16.83 28.64
CA ASP A 27 -16.92 -17.76 28.30
C ASP A 27 -16.53 -17.74 26.82
N ASN A 28 -17.46 -17.37 25.96
CA ASN A 28 -17.27 -17.26 24.50
C ASN A 28 -17.03 -15.83 24.02
N ASP A 29 -16.80 -14.88 24.94
CA ASP A 29 -16.51 -13.51 24.53
C ASP A 29 -15.14 -13.42 23.83
N PRO A 30 -15.05 -12.73 22.69
CA PRO A 30 -13.78 -12.52 21.96
C PRO A 30 -12.66 -11.93 22.80
N VAL A 31 -12.96 -11.20 23.86
CA VAL A 31 -11.95 -10.63 24.78
C VAL A 31 -11.09 -11.71 25.45
N ARG A 32 -11.67 -12.88 25.75
CA ARG A 32 -10.93 -14.00 26.34
C ARG A 32 -9.93 -14.60 25.37
N VAL A 33 -10.33 -14.74 24.10
CA VAL A 33 -9.46 -15.22 23.02
C VAL A 33 -8.31 -14.22 22.81
N LEU A 34 -8.64 -12.93 22.73
CA LEU A 34 -7.62 -11.87 22.62
C LEU A 34 -6.65 -11.91 23.79
N ASN A 35 -7.15 -12.02 25.03
CA ASN A 35 -6.30 -12.10 26.20
C ASN A 35 -5.32 -13.27 26.11
N ALA A 36 -5.82 -14.47 25.77
CA ALA A 36 -4.99 -15.67 25.66
C ALA A 36 -3.94 -15.53 24.54
N ILE A 37 -4.29 -14.95 23.40
CA ILE A 37 -3.34 -14.70 22.30
C ILE A 37 -2.23 -13.76 22.78
N VAL A 38 -2.61 -12.59 23.34
CA VAL A 38 -1.62 -11.57 23.75
C VAL A 38 -0.72 -12.09 24.88
N ASP A 39 -1.21 -12.98 25.75
CA ASP A 39 -0.39 -13.59 26.80
C ASP A 39 0.69 -14.52 26.23
N ASN A 40 0.48 -15.09 25.05
CA ASN A 40 1.44 -15.95 24.35
C ASN A 40 2.34 -15.23 23.35
N LEU A 41 2.16 -13.91 23.11
CA LEU A 41 3.03 -13.14 22.23
C LEU A 41 4.37 -12.81 22.90
N ASP A 42 5.43 -12.90 22.12
CA ASP A 42 6.71 -12.31 22.50
C ASP A 42 6.66 -10.79 22.27
N ILE A 43 6.67 -10.04 23.36
CA ILE A 43 6.71 -8.58 23.37
C ILE A 43 7.98 -8.04 24.05
N SER A 44 9.01 -8.87 24.19
CA SER A 44 10.29 -8.53 24.85
C SER A 44 10.87 -7.21 24.30
N ARG A 45 10.86 -6.99 22.99
CA ARG A 45 11.31 -5.73 22.37
C ARG A 45 10.54 -4.49 22.85
N ILE A 46 9.27 -4.64 23.24
CA ILE A 46 8.52 -3.55 23.87
C ILE A 46 8.99 -3.40 25.33
N GLU A 47 9.09 -4.50 26.06
CA GLU A 47 9.51 -4.52 27.48
C GLU A 47 10.91 -3.92 27.63
N ASP A 48 11.86 -4.31 26.80
CA ASP A 48 13.25 -3.82 26.78
C ASP A 48 13.37 -2.34 26.41
N SER A 49 12.35 -1.77 25.76
CA SER A 49 12.33 -0.34 25.41
C SER A 49 12.07 0.58 26.61
N TYR A 50 11.75 0.03 27.79
CA TYR A 50 11.54 0.81 29.01
C TYR A 50 12.87 0.97 29.76
N GLU A 51 13.32 2.20 29.88
CA GLU A 51 14.44 2.56 30.72
C GLU A 51 13.97 2.60 32.19
N GLY A 52 14.76 2.05 33.08
CA GLY A 52 14.44 2.06 34.50
C GLY A 52 14.55 3.47 35.11
N GLY A 53 13.90 3.69 36.24
CA GLY A 53 13.89 4.95 36.98
C GLY A 53 12.61 5.77 36.79
N GLY A 54 12.35 6.70 37.70
CA GLY A 54 11.15 7.54 37.67
C GLY A 54 9.88 6.87 38.21
N ALA A 55 8.69 7.39 37.79
CA ALA A 55 7.40 6.84 38.19
C ALA A 55 7.13 5.48 37.54
N SER A 56 6.39 4.60 38.22
CA SER A 56 6.02 3.28 37.71
C SER A 56 5.25 3.39 36.39
N SER A 57 5.72 2.71 35.37
CA SER A 57 5.08 2.64 34.08
C SER A 57 3.94 1.61 34.09
N TYR A 58 2.93 1.82 33.25
CA TYR A 58 1.92 0.80 32.99
C TYR A 58 2.54 -0.44 32.32
N ASN A 59 2.02 -1.61 32.68
CA ASN A 59 2.48 -2.87 32.08
C ASN A 59 2.28 -2.84 30.54
N PRO A 60 3.33 -3.05 29.73
CA PRO A 60 3.22 -2.98 28.27
C PRO A 60 2.27 -4.04 27.69
N ARG A 61 2.24 -5.27 28.24
CA ARG A 61 1.34 -6.33 27.81
C ARG A 61 -0.13 -5.95 28.01
N MET A 62 -0.41 -5.30 29.14
CA MET A 62 -1.76 -4.74 29.38
C MET A 62 -2.12 -3.67 28.35
N LEU A 63 -1.21 -2.76 28.01
CA LEU A 63 -1.46 -1.73 26.99
C LEU A 63 -1.67 -2.35 25.59
N VAL A 64 -0.94 -3.41 25.23
CA VAL A 64 -1.17 -4.17 24.00
C VAL A 64 -2.58 -4.77 23.99
N LYS A 65 -3.01 -5.42 25.08
CA LYS A 65 -4.38 -5.98 25.20
C LYS A 65 -5.44 -4.90 25.00
N VAL A 66 -5.29 -3.77 25.67
CA VAL A 66 -6.23 -2.64 25.58
C VAL A 66 -6.31 -2.09 24.15
N VAL A 67 -5.17 -1.87 23.50
CA VAL A 67 -5.12 -1.35 22.13
C VAL A 67 -5.73 -2.34 21.15
N PHE A 68 -5.35 -3.60 21.18
CA PHE A 68 -5.86 -4.59 20.25
C PHE A 68 -7.36 -4.84 20.45
N TYR A 69 -7.83 -4.89 21.70
CA TYR A 69 -9.25 -5.03 21.99
C TYR A 69 -10.05 -3.80 21.51
N ALA A 70 -9.50 -2.60 21.67
CA ALA A 70 -10.13 -1.40 21.14
C ALA A 70 -10.33 -1.46 19.62
N TYR A 71 -9.32 -1.90 18.86
CA TYR A 71 -9.43 -2.08 17.41
C TYR A 71 -10.42 -3.19 17.05
N LEU A 72 -10.48 -4.28 17.81
CA LEU A 72 -11.47 -5.34 17.66
C LEU A 72 -12.91 -4.82 17.82
N GLN A 73 -13.11 -3.84 18.72
CA GLN A 73 -14.38 -3.14 18.97
C GLN A 73 -14.60 -1.91 18.07
N ASN A 74 -13.77 -1.73 17.03
CA ASN A 74 -13.80 -0.57 16.12
C ASN A 74 -13.60 0.78 16.83
N VAL A 75 -12.83 0.79 17.90
CA VAL A 75 -12.47 1.97 18.68
C VAL A 75 -11.02 2.36 18.38
N TYR A 76 -10.83 3.44 17.62
CA TYR A 76 -9.52 3.88 17.14
C TYR A 76 -8.96 5.09 17.91
N SER A 77 -9.82 5.85 18.57
CA SER A 77 -9.47 7.06 19.31
C SER A 77 -8.97 6.76 20.72
N GLY A 78 -7.76 7.24 21.08
CA GLY A 78 -7.21 7.09 22.43
C GLY A 78 -8.11 7.67 23.53
N ARG A 79 -8.78 8.82 23.25
CA ARG A 79 -9.75 9.40 24.22
C ARG A 79 -10.95 8.49 24.46
N LYS A 80 -11.42 7.80 23.44
CA LYS A 80 -12.51 6.83 23.61
C LYS A 80 -12.03 5.58 24.34
N MET A 81 -10.79 5.14 24.11
CA MET A 81 -10.17 4.03 24.86
C MET A 81 -10.10 4.37 26.37
N GLU A 82 -9.61 5.56 26.72
CA GLU A 82 -9.59 6.05 28.10
C GLU A 82 -10.98 6.06 28.76
N GLN A 83 -12.02 6.48 28.03
CA GLN A 83 -13.39 6.44 28.55
C GLN A 83 -13.89 5.01 28.79
N LEU A 84 -13.58 4.07 27.88
CA LEU A 84 -14.01 2.69 28.00
C LEU A 84 -13.31 1.94 29.13
N LEU A 85 -12.06 2.27 29.45
CA LEU A 85 -11.35 1.73 30.62
C LEU A 85 -12.10 1.97 31.96
N ARG A 86 -13.01 2.97 32.02
CA ARG A 86 -13.80 3.31 33.18
C ARG A 86 -15.28 2.87 33.09
N ARG A 87 -15.74 2.36 31.94
CA ARG A 87 -17.17 2.16 31.68
C ARG A 87 -17.51 0.79 31.10
N ASP A 88 -16.53 0.09 30.54
CA ASP A 88 -16.73 -1.18 29.86
C ASP A 88 -16.02 -2.28 30.65
N VAL A 89 -16.75 -3.32 31.01
CA VAL A 89 -16.24 -4.40 31.88
C VAL A 89 -15.08 -5.16 31.24
N ASN A 90 -15.08 -5.33 29.91
CA ASN A 90 -14.02 -6.04 29.20
C ASN A 90 -12.72 -5.23 29.22
N PHE A 91 -12.80 -3.90 29.01
CA PHE A 91 -11.65 -3.00 29.15
C PHE A 91 -11.12 -2.95 30.59
N MET A 92 -12.01 -2.89 31.58
CA MET A 92 -11.65 -2.89 33.00
C MET A 92 -10.95 -4.20 33.37
N TRP A 93 -11.43 -5.34 32.88
CA TRP A 93 -10.82 -6.65 33.10
C TRP A 93 -9.43 -6.75 32.47
N LEU A 94 -9.28 -6.36 31.17
CA LEU A 94 -7.99 -6.38 30.46
C LEU A 94 -6.94 -5.47 31.13
N SER A 95 -7.37 -4.33 31.67
CA SER A 95 -6.48 -3.35 32.32
C SER A 95 -6.20 -3.66 33.79
N GLY A 96 -6.88 -4.65 34.39
CA GLY A 96 -6.81 -4.87 35.84
C GLY A 96 -7.23 -3.65 36.64
N MET A 97 -8.29 -2.94 36.21
CA MET A 97 -8.78 -1.69 36.82
C MET A 97 -7.77 -0.53 36.79
N GLN A 98 -6.81 -0.56 35.88
CA GLN A 98 -5.90 0.56 35.64
C GLN A 98 -6.47 1.47 34.56
N TYR A 99 -6.20 2.76 34.66
CA TYR A 99 -6.82 3.80 33.82
C TYR A 99 -5.78 4.70 33.14
N PRO A 100 -4.93 4.16 32.22
CA PRO A 100 -4.03 5.00 31.45
C PRO A 100 -4.82 6.07 30.68
N ASP A 101 -4.32 7.30 30.68
CA ASP A 101 -4.89 8.39 29.94
C ASP A 101 -4.65 8.26 28.44
N PHE A 102 -5.34 9.05 27.65
CA PHE A 102 -5.24 9.01 26.18
C PHE A 102 -3.85 9.39 25.67
N ASN A 103 -3.08 10.22 26.38
CA ASN A 103 -1.71 10.57 26.00
C ASN A 103 -0.79 9.38 26.18
N THR A 104 -0.86 8.69 27.32
CA THR A 104 -0.11 7.45 27.61
C THR A 104 -0.39 6.39 26.53
N ILE A 105 -1.67 6.16 26.20
CA ILE A 105 -2.06 5.20 25.16
C ILE A 105 -1.49 5.61 23.80
N ASN A 106 -1.60 6.88 23.42
CA ASN A 106 -1.11 7.36 22.11
C ASN A 106 0.42 7.36 22.03
N LEU A 107 1.13 7.73 23.11
CA LEU A 107 2.59 7.66 23.16
C LEU A 107 3.08 6.20 23.09
N PHE A 108 2.43 5.28 23.80
CA PHE A 108 2.71 3.86 23.68
C PHE A 108 2.56 3.36 22.24
N ARG A 109 1.44 3.65 21.59
CA ARG A 109 1.18 3.27 20.19
C ARG A 109 2.23 3.84 19.24
N LYS A 110 2.61 5.11 19.42
CA LYS A 110 3.53 5.81 18.52
C LYS A 110 4.99 5.42 18.72
N ASN A 111 5.44 5.30 19.98
CA ASN A 111 6.85 5.25 20.30
C ASN A 111 7.35 3.85 20.63
N ARG A 112 6.46 2.90 20.95
CA ARG A 112 6.84 1.54 21.37
C ARG A 112 6.20 0.46 20.51
N LEU A 113 4.87 0.50 20.35
CA LEU A 113 4.17 -0.51 19.57
C LEU A 113 4.48 -0.41 18.07
N ALA A 114 4.62 0.81 17.52
CA ALA A 114 4.76 1.02 16.08
C ALA A 114 5.99 0.32 15.47
N ASP A 115 7.07 0.12 16.21
CA ASP A 115 8.30 -0.50 15.72
C ASP A 115 8.31 -2.03 15.87
N VAL A 116 7.34 -2.58 16.56
CA VAL A 116 7.28 -4.00 16.91
C VAL A 116 6.02 -4.69 16.38
N VAL A 117 5.01 -3.93 16.03
CA VAL A 117 3.70 -4.47 15.64
C VAL A 117 3.74 -5.37 14.40
N ASP A 118 4.69 -5.16 13.49
CA ASP A 118 4.92 -6.03 12.33
C ASP A 118 5.37 -7.44 12.76
N ASP A 119 6.25 -7.52 13.77
CA ASP A 119 6.70 -8.79 14.34
C ASP A 119 5.54 -9.48 15.06
N ILE A 120 4.75 -8.72 15.82
CA ILE A 120 3.54 -9.22 16.49
C ILE A 120 2.53 -9.74 15.46
N PHE A 121 2.32 -9.03 14.35
CA PHE A 121 1.46 -9.50 13.28
C PHE A 121 1.94 -10.85 12.72
N THR A 122 3.25 -10.99 12.52
CA THR A 122 3.85 -12.25 12.04
C THR A 122 3.62 -13.39 13.03
N GLN A 123 3.79 -13.15 14.33
CA GLN A 123 3.49 -14.14 15.36
C GLN A 123 2.01 -14.56 15.37
N VAL A 124 1.09 -13.60 15.24
CA VAL A 124 -0.35 -13.90 15.17
C VAL A 124 -0.67 -14.75 13.93
N VAL A 125 -0.08 -14.43 12.76
CA VAL A 125 -0.28 -15.26 11.56
C VAL A 125 0.33 -16.65 11.74
N GLN A 126 1.50 -16.78 12.40
CA GLN A 126 2.07 -18.09 12.70
C GLN A 126 1.13 -18.92 13.61
N MET A 127 0.50 -18.32 14.60
CA MET A 127 -0.51 -19.00 15.41
C MET A 127 -1.71 -19.47 14.57
N LEU A 128 -2.09 -18.71 13.53
CA LEU A 128 -3.14 -19.14 12.59
C LEU A 128 -2.69 -20.32 11.73
N VAL A 129 -1.41 -20.40 11.35
CA VAL A 129 -0.83 -21.54 10.63
C VAL A 129 -0.80 -22.77 11.52
N ASP A 130 -0.29 -22.63 12.75
CA ASP A 130 -0.22 -23.72 13.72
C ASP A 130 -1.60 -24.27 14.10
N GLY A 131 -2.60 -23.36 14.18
CA GLY A 131 -4.01 -23.68 14.37
C GLY A 131 -4.74 -24.20 13.12
N LYS A 132 -4.05 -24.32 11.98
CA LYS A 132 -4.60 -24.77 10.68
C LYS A 132 -5.74 -23.89 10.15
N PHE A 133 -5.80 -22.63 10.54
CA PHE A 133 -6.74 -21.65 9.99
C PHE A 133 -6.32 -21.17 8.60
N VAL A 134 -5.01 -21.11 8.36
CA VAL A 134 -4.37 -20.73 7.09
C VAL A 134 -3.17 -21.62 6.81
N SER A 135 -2.78 -21.73 5.54
CA SER A 135 -1.62 -22.51 5.09
C SER A 135 -0.45 -21.66 4.60
N LEU A 136 -0.71 -20.43 4.18
CA LEU A 136 0.18 -19.54 3.42
C LEU A 136 0.55 -20.08 2.03
N ASP A 137 -0.15 -21.07 1.53
CA ASP A 137 0.09 -21.63 0.19
C ASP A 137 -0.65 -20.85 -0.89
N VAL A 138 -1.75 -20.17 -0.54
CA VAL A 138 -2.56 -19.36 -1.44
C VAL A 138 -2.63 -17.92 -0.95
N GLN A 139 -2.41 -16.95 -1.85
CA GLN A 139 -2.63 -15.54 -1.59
C GLN A 139 -3.74 -14.99 -2.49
N TYR A 140 -4.84 -14.54 -1.89
CA TYR A 140 -5.83 -13.70 -2.57
C TYR A 140 -5.44 -12.24 -2.36
N ILE A 141 -4.90 -11.60 -3.41
CA ILE A 141 -4.36 -10.24 -3.33
C ILE A 141 -5.37 -9.23 -3.85
N ASP A 142 -5.60 -8.17 -3.09
CA ASP A 142 -6.33 -6.98 -3.54
C ASP A 142 -5.82 -5.72 -2.84
N GLY A 143 -6.04 -4.58 -3.50
CA GLY A 143 -5.64 -3.27 -3.04
C GLY A 143 -6.83 -2.37 -2.70
N THR A 144 -6.66 -1.57 -1.65
CA THR A 144 -7.64 -0.55 -1.32
C THR A 144 -7.00 0.75 -0.91
N LYS A 145 -7.66 1.86 -1.28
CA LYS A 145 -7.23 3.20 -0.90
C LYS A 145 -7.90 3.61 0.39
N ILE A 146 -7.10 4.06 1.37
CA ILE A 146 -7.57 4.58 2.65
C ILE A 146 -7.10 6.02 2.78
N GLU A 147 -8.00 6.92 3.19
CA GLU A 147 -7.72 8.36 3.32
C GLU A 147 -6.67 8.62 4.41
N ALA A 148 -5.70 9.48 4.14
CA ALA A 148 -4.69 9.91 5.11
C ALA A 148 -5.26 10.92 6.10
N SER A 149 -4.66 11.02 7.29
CA SER A 149 -4.93 12.07 8.28
C SER A 149 -4.35 13.42 7.83
N ALA A 150 -4.72 13.88 6.64
CA ALA A 150 -4.15 15.06 6.01
C ALA A 150 -5.21 16.03 5.51
N ASN A 151 -4.80 17.29 5.33
CA ASN A 151 -5.68 18.30 4.75
C ASN A 151 -5.72 18.13 3.23
N LYS A 152 -6.91 17.93 2.67
CA LYS A 152 -7.13 17.74 1.23
C LYS A 152 -6.84 18.98 0.36
N TYR A 153 -6.70 20.15 0.97
CA TYR A 153 -6.44 21.40 0.26
C TYR A 153 -4.95 21.81 0.25
N THR A 154 -4.10 21.13 1.00
CA THR A 154 -2.66 21.42 1.08
C THR A 154 -1.88 20.42 0.22
N PHE A 155 -1.94 20.58 -1.08
CA PHE A 155 -1.32 19.70 -2.06
C PHE A 155 -0.09 20.35 -2.75
N VAL A 156 0.84 19.50 -3.14
CA VAL A 156 1.97 19.85 -4.02
C VAL A 156 1.95 18.89 -5.20
N TRP A 157 1.94 19.46 -6.43
CA TRP A 157 1.94 18.71 -7.67
C TRP A 157 3.27 18.82 -8.41
N LYS A 158 3.88 17.70 -8.81
CA LYS A 158 5.18 17.65 -9.50
C LYS A 158 5.20 18.52 -10.75
N LYS A 159 4.18 18.39 -11.61
CA LYS A 159 4.05 19.17 -12.85
C LYS A 159 4.00 20.68 -12.59
N ALA A 160 3.21 21.13 -11.63
CA ALA A 160 3.08 22.53 -11.29
C ALA A 160 4.40 23.08 -10.70
N THR A 161 5.05 22.30 -9.81
CA THR A 161 6.35 22.69 -9.21
C THR A 161 7.42 22.84 -10.28
N LYS A 162 7.58 21.84 -11.19
CA LYS A 162 8.54 21.93 -12.30
C LYS A 162 8.25 23.09 -13.25
N THR A 163 6.97 23.35 -13.55
CA THR A 163 6.59 24.48 -14.41
C THR A 163 6.93 25.81 -13.77
N ASN A 164 6.68 25.97 -12.47
CA ASN A 164 6.99 27.20 -11.74
C ASN A 164 8.51 27.38 -11.54
N GLN A 165 9.23 26.30 -11.26
CA GLN A 165 10.68 26.28 -11.19
C GLN A 165 11.31 26.73 -12.53
N GLY A 166 10.86 26.17 -13.66
CA GLY A 166 11.37 26.57 -14.98
C GLY A 166 11.02 28.02 -15.37
N LYS A 167 9.89 28.58 -14.89
CA LYS A 167 9.58 30.00 -15.08
C LYS A 167 10.52 30.89 -14.26
N LEU A 168 10.81 30.48 -13.03
CA LEU A 168 11.73 31.22 -12.15
C LEU A 168 13.15 31.18 -12.69
N ASP A 169 13.63 30.01 -13.13
CA ASP A 169 14.94 29.83 -13.76
C ASP A 169 15.11 30.75 -14.95
N LYS A 170 14.15 30.83 -15.86
CA LYS A 170 14.20 31.77 -17.01
C LYS A 170 14.30 33.22 -16.57
N LYS A 171 13.57 33.61 -15.51
CA LYS A 171 13.60 34.97 -14.98
C LYS A 171 14.97 35.29 -14.37
N VAL A 172 15.53 34.38 -13.61
CA VAL A 172 16.86 34.53 -13.01
C VAL A 172 17.93 34.58 -14.09
N LYS A 173 17.92 33.67 -15.06
CA LYS A 173 18.87 33.66 -16.19
C LYS A 173 18.83 34.99 -16.98
N ALA A 174 17.67 35.61 -17.17
CA ALA A 174 17.55 36.90 -17.82
C ALA A 174 18.20 38.03 -17.02
N ILE A 175 18.02 38.06 -15.69
CA ILE A 175 18.65 39.06 -14.80
C ILE A 175 20.16 38.88 -14.81
N LEU A 176 20.67 37.67 -14.73
CA LEU A 176 22.11 37.39 -14.75
C LEU A 176 22.74 37.80 -16.08
N ALA A 177 22.11 37.47 -17.22
CA ALA A 177 22.57 37.85 -18.55
C ALA A 177 22.54 39.37 -18.79
N GLU A 178 21.59 40.08 -18.19
CA GLU A 178 21.56 41.55 -18.21
C GLU A 178 22.73 42.14 -17.39
N ALA A 179 22.97 41.56 -16.20
CA ALA A 179 24.07 41.97 -15.33
C ALA A 179 25.46 41.72 -15.98
N GLU A 180 25.65 40.55 -16.60
CA GLU A 180 26.90 40.23 -17.34
C GLU A 180 27.19 41.24 -18.45
N ARG A 181 26.16 41.64 -19.20
CA ARG A 181 26.26 42.60 -20.28
C ARG A 181 26.63 44.01 -19.79
N GLU A 182 25.94 44.49 -18.75
CA GLU A 182 26.15 45.84 -18.19
C GLU A 182 27.49 45.95 -17.45
N LEU A 183 27.95 44.87 -16.82
CA LEU A 183 29.22 44.86 -16.08
C LEU A 183 30.41 44.46 -16.95
N ASN A 184 30.17 44.04 -18.19
CA ASN A 184 31.19 43.53 -19.11
C ASN A 184 32.03 42.42 -18.46
N MET A 185 31.37 41.48 -17.75
CA MET A 185 31.96 40.37 -17.02
C MET A 185 31.45 39.04 -17.55
N GLU A 186 32.25 38.00 -17.46
CA GLU A 186 31.83 36.62 -17.78
C GLU A 186 31.61 35.84 -16.50
N LEU A 187 30.37 35.40 -16.26
CA LEU A 187 30.03 34.50 -15.16
C LEU A 187 30.20 33.00 -15.51
N GLY A 188 30.60 32.71 -16.76
CA GLY A 188 30.59 31.38 -17.34
C GLY A 188 29.17 30.96 -17.81
N GLU A 189 29.10 30.00 -18.73
CA GLU A 189 27.81 29.55 -19.25
C GLU A 189 26.93 28.99 -18.11
N PRO A 190 25.67 29.42 -17.99
CA PRO A 190 24.75 28.82 -17.05
C PRO A 190 24.57 27.36 -17.44
N SER A 191 24.41 26.48 -16.46
CA SER A 191 24.12 25.06 -16.76
C SER A 191 22.93 24.98 -17.73
N GLU A 192 22.98 24.06 -18.71
CA GLU A 192 21.85 23.79 -19.61
C GLU A 192 20.62 23.31 -18.81
N GLU A 193 20.86 22.77 -17.63
CA GLU A 193 19.84 22.42 -16.65
C GLU A 193 19.31 23.63 -15.89
N VAL A 194 18.28 23.41 -15.07
CA VAL A 194 17.72 24.41 -14.15
C VAL A 194 18.76 24.76 -13.09
N MET A 195 19.03 26.05 -12.91
CA MET A 195 19.99 26.53 -11.90
C MET A 195 19.56 26.17 -10.49
N THR A 196 20.51 25.80 -9.66
CA THR A 196 20.27 25.54 -8.24
C THR A 196 20.19 26.84 -7.42
N SER A 197 19.58 26.74 -6.24
CA SER A 197 19.49 27.86 -5.30
C SER A 197 20.86 28.35 -4.85
N GLU A 198 21.81 27.44 -4.68
CA GLU A 198 23.22 27.74 -4.35
C GLU A 198 23.93 28.47 -5.52
N GLU A 199 23.75 27.97 -6.74
CA GLU A 199 24.31 28.59 -7.94
C GLU A 199 23.79 30.04 -8.15
N ILE A 200 22.51 30.26 -7.91
CA ILE A 200 21.90 31.59 -7.98
C ILE A 200 22.55 32.55 -6.96
N LYS A 201 22.74 32.10 -5.72
CA LYS A 201 23.39 32.90 -4.67
C LYS A 201 24.84 33.24 -5.03
N GLU A 202 25.60 32.23 -5.42
CA GLU A 202 27.02 32.40 -5.77
C GLU A 202 27.19 33.42 -6.91
N ARG A 203 26.41 33.27 -7.99
CA ARG A 203 26.46 34.17 -9.14
C ARG A 203 26.01 35.58 -8.78
N THR A 204 24.94 35.73 -8.01
CA THR A 204 24.46 37.05 -7.56
C THR A 204 25.42 37.72 -6.59
N ASP A 205 26.09 36.98 -5.70
CA ASP A 205 27.12 37.51 -4.80
C ASP A 205 28.34 38.05 -5.58
N ARG A 206 28.78 37.33 -6.62
CA ARG A 206 29.84 37.78 -7.52
C ARG A 206 29.47 39.06 -8.26
N ILE A 207 28.23 39.15 -8.76
CA ILE A 207 27.73 40.36 -9.43
C ILE A 207 27.71 41.55 -8.47
N ILE A 208 27.23 41.37 -7.25
CA ILE A 208 27.17 42.43 -6.23
C ILE A 208 28.58 42.93 -5.89
N ALA A 209 29.53 42.02 -5.71
CA ALA A 209 30.92 42.37 -5.43
C ALA A 209 31.53 43.19 -6.58
N GLU A 210 31.33 42.78 -7.83
CA GLU A 210 31.81 43.47 -9.01
C GLU A 210 31.16 44.86 -9.19
N MET A 211 29.86 44.98 -8.89
CA MET A 211 29.15 46.28 -8.90
C MET A 211 29.72 47.25 -7.86
N ASP A 212 30.10 46.73 -6.68
CA ASP A 212 30.67 47.52 -5.60
C ASP A 212 32.11 47.94 -5.96
N GLU A 213 32.91 47.07 -6.58
CA GLU A 213 34.29 47.39 -7.01
C GLU A 213 34.33 48.41 -8.16
N LYS A 214 33.47 48.29 -9.15
CA LYS A 214 33.38 49.21 -10.29
C LYS A 214 32.61 50.50 -10.00
N GLY A 215 32.00 50.62 -8.81
CA GLY A 215 31.24 51.84 -8.42
C GLY A 215 29.97 52.05 -9.26
N ILE A 216 29.43 50.97 -9.86
CA ILE A 216 28.25 51.03 -10.73
C ILE A 216 27.00 51.23 -9.88
N SER A 217 26.31 52.36 -10.07
CA SER A 217 25.14 52.73 -9.26
C SER A 217 23.80 52.57 -10.00
N ASP A 218 23.71 51.69 -10.99
CA ASP A 218 22.41 51.40 -11.61
C ASP A 218 21.48 50.80 -10.56
N LYS A 219 20.49 51.62 -10.16
CA LYS A 219 19.53 51.25 -9.12
C LYS A 219 18.60 50.11 -9.54
N ASN A 220 18.29 50.02 -10.83
CA ASN A 220 17.35 48.98 -11.34
C ASN A 220 18.04 47.63 -11.39
N LEU A 221 19.24 47.55 -11.95
CA LEU A 221 20.04 46.34 -11.99
C LEU A 221 20.37 45.84 -10.59
N ARG A 222 20.83 46.72 -9.70
CA ARG A 222 21.15 46.39 -8.31
C ARG A 222 19.94 45.86 -7.55
N ARG A 223 18.74 46.42 -7.79
CA ARG A 223 17.48 45.93 -7.23
C ARG A 223 17.15 44.55 -7.77
N ALA A 224 17.25 44.31 -9.09
CA ALA A 224 16.94 43.03 -9.72
C ALA A 224 17.86 41.90 -9.21
N VAL A 225 19.17 42.18 -9.08
CA VAL A 225 20.16 41.23 -8.55
C VAL A 225 19.89 40.91 -7.07
N ARG A 226 19.54 41.90 -6.26
CA ARG A 226 19.14 41.67 -4.86
C ARG A 226 17.85 40.82 -4.77
N GLU A 227 16.85 41.11 -5.59
CA GLU A 227 15.62 40.32 -5.66
C GLU A 227 15.92 38.87 -6.05
N ALA A 228 16.84 38.65 -7.01
CA ALA A 228 17.29 37.32 -7.39
C ALA A 228 17.94 36.57 -6.22
N ARG A 229 18.76 37.25 -5.43
CA ARG A 229 19.45 36.70 -4.26
C ARG A 229 18.51 36.45 -3.08
N GLU A 230 17.70 37.45 -2.72
CA GLU A 230 16.93 37.47 -1.46
C GLU A 230 15.55 36.82 -1.58
N GLU A 231 14.94 36.81 -2.79
CA GLU A 231 13.62 36.26 -3.01
C GLU A 231 13.63 35.00 -3.89
N TYR A 232 14.40 35.03 -5.03
CA TYR A 232 14.33 33.95 -6.00
C TYR A 232 15.20 32.76 -5.62
N ALA A 233 16.37 32.95 -5.03
CA ALA A 233 17.20 31.83 -4.56
C ALA A 233 16.51 31.03 -3.43
N PRO A 234 15.93 31.66 -2.37
CA PRO A 234 15.14 30.92 -1.38
C PRO A 234 13.91 30.20 -1.98
N LYS A 235 13.25 30.80 -2.97
CA LYS A 235 12.12 30.21 -3.65
C LYS A 235 12.53 29.04 -4.56
N MET A 236 13.70 29.11 -5.17
CA MET A 236 14.29 27.99 -5.90
C MET A 236 14.55 26.82 -4.96
N LYS A 237 15.12 27.09 -3.78
CA LYS A 237 15.33 26.11 -2.72
C LYS A 237 14.02 25.43 -2.29
N GLU A 238 12.95 26.22 -2.13
CA GLU A 238 11.63 25.65 -1.83
C GLU A 238 11.14 24.68 -2.92
N TYR A 239 11.41 24.96 -4.21
CA TYR A 239 11.05 24.06 -5.30
C TYR A 239 11.92 22.80 -5.32
N GLU A 240 13.22 22.92 -5.05
CA GLU A 240 14.14 21.80 -4.90
C GLU A 240 13.69 20.85 -3.78
N ASP A 241 13.41 21.40 -2.59
CA ASP A 241 12.93 20.64 -1.43
C ASP A 241 11.59 19.94 -1.71
N LYS A 242 10.69 20.62 -2.44
CA LYS A 242 9.43 20.00 -2.88
C LYS A 242 9.66 18.86 -3.87
N LEU A 243 10.59 19.01 -4.81
CA LEU A 243 10.91 17.97 -5.79
C LEU A 243 11.63 16.79 -5.14
N ASN A 244 12.50 17.03 -4.18
CA ASN A 244 13.16 16.01 -3.38
C ASN A 244 12.13 15.21 -2.56
N THR A 245 11.19 15.90 -1.90
CA THR A 245 10.08 15.24 -1.16
C THR A 245 9.18 14.43 -2.09
N LEU A 246 8.94 14.89 -3.31
CA LEU A 246 8.13 14.18 -4.31
C LEU A 246 8.80 12.89 -4.78
N GLY A 247 10.11 12.90 -5.02
CA GLY A 247 10.78 11.77 -5.66
C GLY A 247 10.05 11.35 -6.94
N ASP A 248 9.65 10.08 -7.04
CA ASP A 248 8.90 9.55 -8.20
C ASP A 248 7.39 9.84 -8.17
N ARG A 249 6.88 10.38 -7.08
CA ARG A 249 5.46 10.66 -6.91
C ARG A 249 5.00 11.87 -7.72
N ASN A 250 3.75 11.85 -8.17
CA ASN A 250 3.12 12.98 -8.88
C ASN A 250 2.62 14.08 -7.93
N SER A 251 2.38 13.73 -6.67
CA SER A 251 1.84 14.65 -5.66
C SER A 251 2.14 14.19 -4.24
N TYR A 252 2.10 15.12 -3.30
CA TYR A 252 2.05 14.83 -1.87
C TYR A 252 1.22 15.88 -1.12
N SER A 253 0.82 15.57 0.13
CA SER A 253 0.17 16.52 1.02
C SER A 253 1.19 17.20 1.94
N LYS A 254 1.13 18.53 2.08
CA LYS A 254 2.03 19.26 3.01
C LYS A 254 1.85 18.84 4.48
N THR A 255 0.66 18.34 4.84
CA THR A 255 0.34 17.91 6.21
C THR A 255 0.71 16.47 6.49
N ASP A 256 0.93 15.65 5.45
CA ASP A 256 1.43 14.28 5.49
C ASP A 256 2.25 14.03 4.22
N PRO A 257 3.58 14.31 4.25
CA PRO A 257 4.43 14.21 3.07
C PRO A 257 4.51 12.83 2.44
N ASP A 258 4.20 11.76 3.18
CA ASP A 258 4.19 10.39 2.67
C ASP A 258 2.90 10.03 1.93
N ALA A 259 1.81 10.77 2.16
CA ALA A 259 0.53 10.55 1.49
C ALA A 259 0.51 11.14 0.08
N SER A 260 0.04 10.37 -0.89
CA SER A 260 -0.17 10.82 -2.27
C SER A 260 -1.64 11.10 -2.55
N PHE A 261 -1.91 12.03 -3.47
CA PHE A 261 -3.28 12.30 -3.90
C PHE A 261 -3.74 11.22 -4.86
N MET A 262 -4.84 10.56 -4.51
CA MET A 262 -5.43 9.48 -5.29
C MET A 262 -6.95 9.55 -5.29
N ARG A 263 -7.58 9.03 -6.35
CA ARG A 263 -9.03 8.93 -6.42
C ARG A 263 -9.51 7.80 -5.52
N MET A 264 -10.38 8.11 -4.56
CA MET A 264 -10.97 7.11 -3.66
C MET A 264 -12.08 6.33 -4.37
N LYS A 265 -12.25 5.03 -4.02
CA LYS A 265 -13.36 4.19 -4.54
C LYS A 265 -14.72 4.68 -4.02
N GLU A 266 -14.77 5.22 -2.81
CA GLU A 266 -15.98 5.70 -2.13
C GLU A 266 -16.30 7.18 -2.44
N ASP A 267 -16.07 7.62 -3.66
CA ASP A 267 -16.49 8.96 -4.10
C ASP A 267 -18.01 8.96 -4.34
N ALA A 268 -18.77 9.22 -3.27
CA ALA A 268 -20.22 9.22 -3.29
C ALA A 268 -20.83 10.24 -4.28
N MET A 269 -20.07 11.28 -4.60
CA MET A 269 -20.50 12.32 -5.54
C MET A 269 -20.07 12.01 -6.99
N ASN A 270 -19.29 10.97 -7.18
CA ASN A 270 -18.71 10.55 -8.48
C ASN A 270 -18.09 11.71 -9.31
N ASN A 271 -17.58 12.72 -8.62
CA ASN A 271 -17.00 13.92 -9.22
C ASN A 271 -15.49 13.80 -9.49
N GLY A 272 -14.89 12.64 -9.23
CA GLY A 272 -13.48 12.37 -9.45
C GLY A 272 -12.54 13.07 -8.48
N GLN A 273 -13.04 13.54 -7.33
CA GLN A 273 -12.23 14.24 -6.35
C GLN A 273 -11.09 13.34 -5.84
N THR A 274 -9.87 13.86 -5.92
CA THR A 274 -8.69 13.22 -5.33
C THR A 274 -8.54 13.65 -3.87
N LYS A 275 -8.11 12.70 -3.02
CA LYS A 275 -7.79 12.93 -1.62
C LYS A 275 -6.41 12.36 -1.30
N PRO A 276 -5.69 12.94 -0.30
CA PRO A 276 -4.46 12.33 0.17
C PRO A 276 -4.77 10.98 0.80
N GLY A 277 -4.00 9.96 0.47
CA GLY A 277 -4.24 8.60 0.95
C GLY A 277 -3.06 7.68 0.70
N TYR A 278 -3.23 6.47 1.18
CA TYR A 278 -2.32 5.34 1.00
C TYR A 278 -3.05 4.21 0.30
N ASN A 279 -2.36 3.52 -0.59
CA ASN A 279 -2.83 2.30 -1.22
C ASN A 279 -2.34 1.12 -0.38
N ILE A 280 -3.26 0.41 0.23
CA ILE A 280 -2.98 -0.74 1.09
C ILE A 280 -3.25 -1.99 0.29
N GLN A 281 -2.26 -2.85 0.17
CA GLN A 281 -2.38 -4.19 -0.40
C GLN A 281 -2.52 -5.18 0.73
N ILE A 282 -3.40 -6.16 0.59
CA ILE A 282 -3.52 -7.30 1.51
C ILE A 282 -3.48 -8.61 0.75
N SER A 283 -2.92 -9.62 1.40
CA SER A 283 -3.13 -11.03 1.05
C SER A 283 -4.08 -11.64 2.07
N THR A 284 -5.06 -12.42 1.59
CA THR A 284 -5.98 -13.14 2.46
C THR A 284 -5.98 -14.63 2.12
N GLU A 285 -6.28 -15.43 3.13
CA GLU A 285 -6.59 -16.85 3.02
C GLU A 285 -7.67 -17.18 4.05
N ASN A 286 -8.78 -17.76 3.62
CA ASN A 286 -9.94 -18.01 4.49
C ASN A 286 -10.48 -16.76 5.18
N GLN A 287 -10.32 -15.57 4.52
CA GLN A 287 -10.63 -14.24 5.03
C GLN A 287 -9.78 -13.81 6.24
N PHE A 288 -8.69 -14.50 6.58
CA PHE A 288 -7.66 -13.95 7.45
C PHE A 288 -6.68 -13.11 6.63
N ILE A 289 -6.23 -12.01 7.18
CA ILE A 289 -5.17 -11.20 6.55
C ILE A 289 -3.85 -11.91 6.86
N THR A 290 -3.23 -12.49 5.84
CA THR A 290 -1.95 -13.20 5.98
C THR A 290 -0.77 -12.30 5.72
N HIS A 291 -0.94 -11.25 4.89
CA HIS A 291 0.10 -10.25 4.62
C HIS A 291 -0.51 -8.90 4.26
N TYR A 292 0.26 -7.83 4.43
CA TYR A 292 -0.10 -6.49 3.99
C TYR A 292 1.15 -5.69 3.62
N SER A 293 0.98 -4.76 2.71
CA SER A 293 1.97 -3.74 2.37
C SER A 293 1.31 -2.39 2.11
N THR A 294 2.07 -1.31 2.28
CA THR A 294 1.60 0.06 2.05
C THR A 294 2.30 0.66 0.85
N SER A 295 1.58 1.38 0.01
CA SER A 295 2.15 2.04 -1.15
C SER A 295 1.59 3.46 -1.32
N TRP A 296 2.42 4.37 -1.81
CA TRP A 296 2.02 5.69 -2.28
C TRP A 296 1.47 5.66 -3.72
N ARG A 297 1.65 4.56 -4.45
CA ARG A 297 1.17 4.43 -5.83
C ARG A 297 -0.35 4.32 -5.86
N SER A 298 -0.98 5.09 -6.73
CA SER A 298 -2.44 5.09 -6.89
C SER A 298 -2.97 3.92 -7.74
N THR A 299 -2.08 3.14 -8.36
CA THR A 299 -2.38 1.99 -9.22
C THR A 299 -1.80 0.70 -8.64
N ASP A 300 -2.50 -0.40 -8.81
CA ASP A 300 -2.15 -1.66 -8.15
C ASP A 300 -1.07 -2.46 -8.90
N TRP A 301 -0.96 -2.31 -10.25
CA TRP A 301 0.02 -3.06 -11.05
C TRP A 301 1.47 -2.91 -10.56
N GLY A 302 1.85 -1.71 -10.12
CA GLY A 302 3.20 -1.42 -9.65
C GLY A 302 3.44 -1.69 -8.15
N THR A 303 2.49 -2.31 -7.45
CA THR A 303 2.62 -2.69 -6.04
C THR A 303 2.84 -4.17 -5.85
N PHE A 304 2.59 -4.97 -6.90
CA PHE A 304 2.52 -6.42 -6.83
C PHE A 304 3.84 -7.06 -6.41
N ILE A 305 4.92 -6.78 -7.13
CA ILE A 305 6.24 -7.38 -6.88
C ILE A 305 6.71 -7.04 -5.46
N ASN A 306 6.65 -5.76 -5.06
CA ASN A 306 7.01 -5.36 -3.70
C ASN A 306 6.16 -6.07 -2.63
N HIS A 307 4.87 -6.31 -2.90
CA HIS A 307 3.99 -7.04 -1.99
C HIS A 307 4.42 -8.50 -1.85
N MET A 308 4.77 -9.15 -2.96
CA MET A 308 5.26 -10.52 -2.98
C MET A 308 6.63 -10.67 -2.30
N ASP A 309 7.54 -9.73 -2.57
CA ASP A 309 8.89 -9.74 -1.98
C ASP A 309 8.81 -9.57 -0.46
N THR A 310 8.00 -8.62 0.02
CA THR A 310 7.80 -8.42 1.48
C THR A 310 7.07 -9.58 2.15
N PHE A 311 6.25 -10.34 1.42
CA PHE A 311 5.71 -11.61 1.91
C PHE A 311 6.82 -12.65 2.09
N ASN A 312 7.69 -12.79 1.10
CA ASN A 312 8.84 -13.71 1.17
C ASN A 312 9.81 -13.33 2.29
N GLU A 313 10.11 -12.04 2.44
CA GLU A 313 10.93 -11.53 3.55
C GLU A 313 10.33 -11.87 4.92
N ARG A 314 9.01 -11.76 5.06
CA ARG A 314 8.30 -12.02 6.31
C ARG A 314 8.28 -13.49 6.70
N TYR A 315 8.07 -14.39 5.76
CA TYR A 315 7.83 -15.82 6.02
C TYR A 315 8.98 -16.74 5.56
N GLY A 316 10.00 -16.22 4.87
CA GLY A 316 11.12 -16.98 4.32
C GLY A 316 10.71 -17.94 3.19
N ARG A 317 9.51 -17.75 2.62
CA ARG A 317 8.98 -18.54 1.50
C ARG A 317 7.94 -17.77 0.70
N GLN A 318 7.74 -18.16 -0.55
CA GLN A 318 6.61 -17.70 -1.35
C GLN A 318 5.38 -18.63 -1.21
N SER A 319 4.21 -18.10 -1.55
CA SER A 319 3.01 -18.92 -1.76
C SER A 319 3.13 -19.72 -3.06
N LYS A 320 2.42 -20.84 -3.13
CA LYS A 320 2.33 -21.65 -4.35
C LYS A 320 1.38 -21.04 -5.38
N GLU A 321 0.32 -20.39 -4.91
CA GLU A 321 -0.76 -19.85 -5.73
C GLU A 321 -1.03 -18.40 -5.40
N VAL A 322 -1.25 -17.59 -6.43
CA VAL A 322 -1.62 -16.18 -6.29
C VAL A 322 -2.85 -15.87 -7.13
N VAL A 323 -3.83 -15.26 -6.49
CA VAL A 323 -5.11 -14.86 -7.11
C VAL A 323 -5.25 -13.35 -7.01
N ALA A 324 -5.31 -12.66 -8.15
CA ALA A 324 -5.44 -11.21 -8.18
C ALA A 324 -6.34 -10.73 -9.33
N ASP A 325 -6.74 -9.45 -9.27
CA ASP A 325 -7.61 -8.91 -10.31
C ASP A 325 -6.84 -8.38 -11.52
N SER A 326 -7.59 -7.82 -12.47
CA SER A 326 -7.02 -7.28 -13.71
C SER A 326 -6.14 -6.05 -13.50
N GLY A 327 -6.20 -5.42 -12.33
CA GLY A 327 -5.31 -4.33 -11.96
C GLY A 327 -3.84 -4.76 -11.84
N TYR A 328 -3.60 -6.06 -11.62
CA TYR A 328 -2.26 -6.65 -11.48
C TYR A 328 -1.75 -7.34 -12.73
N GLY A 329 -2.59 -7.48 -13.77
CA GLY A 329 -2.28 -8.23 -14.99
C GLY A 329 -1.34 -7.46 -15.94
N SER A 330 -0.05 -7.41 -15.62
CA SER A 330 1.01 -6.83 -16.45
C SER A 330 2.03 -7.90 -16.89
N GLU A 331 2.76 -7.64 -17.97
CA GLU A 331 3.83 -8.54 -18.46
C GLU A 331 4.89 -8.76 -17.38
N GLU A 332 5.31 -7.70 -16.70
CA GLU A 332 6.27 -7.71 -15.61
C GLU A 332 5.83 -8.61 -14.44
N ASN A 333 4.56 -8.50 -14.03
CA ASN A 333 4.03 -9.31 -12.92
C ASN A 333 3.88 -10.78 -13.31
N TYR A 334 3.49 -11.08 -14.57
CA TYR A 334 3.45 -12.47 -15.05
C TYR A 334 4.84 -13.08 -15.14
N GLU A 335 5.84 -12.31 -15.58
CA GLU A 335 7.22 -12.76 -15.59
C GLU A 335 7.75 -13.07 -14.19
N TYR A 336 7.41 -12.22 -13.21
CA TYR A 336 7.75 -12.45 -11.81
C TYR A 336 7.16 -13.77 -11.29
N LEU A 337 5.89 -14.04 -11.59
CA LEU A 337 5.23 -15.30 -11.21
C LEU A 337 5.88 -16.50 -11.86
N ASP A 338 6.24 -16.41 -13.13
CA ASP A 338 6.85 -17.48 -13.90
C ASP A 338 8.28 -17.80 -13.40
N ILE A 339 9.09 -16.78 -13.15
CA ILE A 339 10.46 -16.92 -12.62
C ILE A 339 10.46 -17.56 -11.22
N ASN A 340 9.46 -17.23 -10.39
CA ASN A 340 9.35 -17.75 -9.02
C ASN A 340 8.52 -19.05 -8.94
N GLU A 341 8.15 -19.64 -10.07
CA GLU A 341 7.36 -20.88 -10.16
C GLU A 341 6.04 -20.83 -9.38
N ILE A 342 5.34 -19.68 -9.42
CA ILE A 342 4.08 -19.44 -8.72
C ILE A 342 2.92 -19.59 -9.69
N ASP A 343 1.92 -20.39 -9.32
CA ASP A 343 0.67 -20.52 -10.08
C ASP A 343 -0.16 -19.24 -10.02
N GLY A 344 -0.16 -18.48 -11.12
CA GLY A 344 -0.80 -17.16 -11.20
C GLY A 344 -2.22 -17.19 -11.76
N PHE A 345 -3.23 -17.07 -10.90
CA PHE A 345 -4.63 -16.87 -11.31
C PHE A 345 -4.96 -15.37 -11.39
N VAL A 346 -4.14 -14.64 -12.14
CA VAL A 346 -4.21 -13.17 -12.27
C VAL A 346 -4.93 -12.82 -13.57
N LYS A 347 -6.01 -12.03 -13.49
CA LYS A 347 -6.74 -11.57 -14.67
C LYS A 347 -5.95 -10.49 -15.40
N TYR A 348 -6.13 -10.40 -16.73
CA TYR A 348 -5.69 -9.27 -17.54
C TYR A 348 -6.89 -8.44 -18.01
N ASN A 349 -6.65 -7.19 -18.37
CA ASN A 349 -7.71 -6.21 -18.64
C ASN A 349 -8.76 -6.65 -19.66
N MET A 350 -8.38 -7.42 -20.69
CA MET A 350 -9.28 -7.86 -21.75
C MET A 350 -9.95 -9.21 -21.49
N PHE A 351 -9.60 -9.93 -20.41
CA PHE A 351 -10.04 -11.30 -20.12
C PHE A 351 -11.56 -11.50 -20.32
N HIS A 352 -12.39 -10.71 -19.63
CA HIS A 352 -13.85 -10.83 -19.76
C HIS A 352 -14.37 -10.37 -21.12
N THR A 353 -13.67 -9.46 -21.81
CA THR A 353 -14.06 -8.98 -23.12
C THR A 353 -13.80 -10.04 -24.18
N GLU A 354 -12.69 -10.74 -24.10
CA GLU A 354 -12.32 -11.81 -25.02
C GLU A 354 -13.26 -13.02 -24.93
N LEU A 355 -13.84 -13.30 -23.77
CA LEU A 355 -14.82 -14.37 -23.60
C LEU A 355 -16.20 -14.06 -24.20
N LYS A 356 -16.48 -12.81 -24.63
CA LYS A 356 -17.77 -12.44 -25.22
C LYS A 356 -17.87 -12.95 -26.66
N LYS A 357 -19.00 -13.55 -27.02
CA LYS A 357 -19.27 -14.04 -28.39
C LYS A 357 -18.98 -13.01 -29.50
N LYS A 358 -19.26 -11.71 -29.24
CA LYS A 358 -18.99 -10.62 -30.18
C LYS A 358 -17.49 -10.45 -30.43
N THR A 359 -16.65 -10.61 -29.43
CA THR A 359 -15.19 -10.49 -29.52
C THR A 359 -14.61 -11.69 -30.24
N ILE A 360 -15.03 -12.90 -29.85
CA ILE A 360 -14.60 -14.16 -30.50
C ILE A 360 -14.87 -14.15 -32.01
N LYS A 361 -16.00 -13.57 -32.44
CA LYS A 361 -16.40 -13.47 -33.86
C LYS A 361 -15.83 -12.26 -34.60
N ASN A 362 -15.03 -11.41 -33.95
CA ASN A 362 -14.46 -10.22 -34.55
C ASN A 362 -13.19 -10.54 -35.35
N PRO A 363 -13.24 -10.55 -36.72
CA PRO A 363 -12.08 -10.90 -37.54
C PRO A 363 -11.01 -9.80 -37.61
N PHE A 364 -11.28 -8.65 -36.99
CA PHE A 364 -10.39 -7.49 -37.08
C PHE A 364 -9.41 -7.39 -35.92
N LEU A 365 -9.52 -8.25 -34.91
CA LEU A 365 -8.57 -8.25 -33.80
C LEU A 365 -7.21 -8.80 -34.23
N PRO A 366 -6.09 -8.23 -33.76
CA PRO A 366 -4.76 -8.73 -34.09
C PRO A 366 -4.57 -10.21 -33.74
N GLU A 367 -5.25 -10.67 -32.68
CA GLU A 367 -5.20 -12.06 -32.19
C GLU A 367 -5.93 -13.05 -33.13
N HIS A 368 -6.83 -12.55 -33.98
CA HIS A 368 -7.61 -13.37 -34.93
C HIS A 368 -7.06 -13.31 -36.36
N LEU A 369 -6.00 -12.52 -36.61
CA LEU A 369 -5.35 -12.47 -37.90
C LEU A 369 -4.46 -13.69 -38.11
N TYR A 370 -4.47 -14.27 -39.30
CA TYR A 370 -3.56 -15.34 -39.66
C TYR A 370 -2.12 -14.82 -39.61
N TYR A 371 -1.23 -15.57 -38.94
CA TYR A 371 0.19 -15.30 -38.87
C TYR A 371 0.97 -16.40 -39.57
N ASN A 372 1.83 -16.03 -40.50
CA ASN A 372 2.78 -16.92 -41.15
C ASN A 372 4.11 -16.85 -40.38
N GLU A 373 4.46 -17.93 -39.69
CA GLU A 373 5.68 -18.01 -38.90
C GLU A 373 6.95 -18.11 -39.76
N GLN A 374 6.86 -18.72 -40.96
CA GLN A 374 8.04 -18.94 -41.83
C GLN A 374 8.54 -17.62 -42.40
N ASP A 375 7.63 -16.76 -42.84
CA ASP A 375 7.95 -15.52 -43.54
C ASP A 375 7.68 -14.26 -42.66
N ASP A 376 7.36 -14.42 -41.38
CA ASP A 376 7.12 -13.38 -40.36
C ASP A 376 6.17 -12.25 -40.82
N TYR A 377 4.94 -12.60 -41.27
CA TYR A 377 3.92 -11.64 -41.63
C TYR A 377 2.51 -12.04 -41.15
N PHE A 378 1.67 -11.06 -40.91
CA PHE A 378 0.23 -11.26 -40.69
C PHE A 378 -0.57 -11.05 -41.97
N VAL A 379 -1.73 -11.70 -42.06
CA VAL A 379 -2.66 -11.51 -43.18
C VAL A 379 -3.85 -10.66 -42.73
N CYS A 380 -4.08 -9.52 -43.34
CA CYS A 380 -5.24 -8.67 -43.04
C CYS A 380 -6.54 -9.33 -43.53
N PRO A 381 -7.74 -8.91 -43.05
CA PRO A 381 -9.00 -9.49 -43.47
C PRO A 381 -9.35 -9.35 -44.99
N MET A 382 -8.58 -8.57 -45.75
CA MET A 382 -8.65 -8.45 -47.18
C MET A 382 -7.57 -9.29 -47.93
N GLY A 383 -6.85 -10.14 -47.22
CA GLY A 383 -5.81 -11.00 -47.80
C GLY A 383 -4.46 -10.32 -48.04
N GLN A 384 -4.27 -9.06 -47.63
CA GLN A 384 -2.95 -8.40 -47.82
C GLN A 384 -1.99 -8.83 -46.73
N HIS A 385 -0.72 -8.97 -47.06
CA HIS A 385 0.34 -9.20 -46.08
C HIS A 385 0.59 -7.92 -45.27
N MET A 386 0.68 -8.09 -43.95
CA MET A 386 1.15 -7.06 -43.02
C MET A 386 2.56 -7.42 -42.67
N THR A 387 3.51 -6.70 -43.23
CA THR A 387 4.94 -6.98 -43.11
C THR A 387 5.54 -6.29 -41.90
N TYR A 388 6.58 -6.90 -41.34
CA TYR A 388 7.34 -6.32 -40.22
C TYR A 388 7.98 -4.98 -40.65
N ILE A 389 7.81 -3.95 -39.83
CA ILE A 389 8.33 -2.60 -40.08
C ILE A 389 9.29 -2.11 -38.97
N GLY A 390 9.47 -2.85 -37.90
CA GLY A 390 10.40 -2.50 -36.84
C GLY A 390 9.94 -2.92 -35.44
N ASN A 391 10.80 -2.63 -34.46
CA ASN A 391 10.53 -2.87 -33.04
C ASN A 391 10.24 -1.57 -32.31
N LYS A 392 9.35 -1.63 -31.34
CA LYS A 392 9.08 -0.55 -30.41
C LYS A 392 9.48 -1.01 -29.01
N ARG A 393 10.39 -0.27 -28.40
CA ARG A 393 10.79 -0.44 -27.01
C ARG A 393 9.93 0.44 -26.12
N ARG A 394 9.35 -0.11 -25.06
CA ARG A 394 8.66 0.63 -24.00
C ARG A 394 9.34 0.35 -22.68
N VAL A 395 9.48 1.38 -21.86
CA VAL A 395 9.96 1.28 -20.48
C VAL A 395 8.82 1.67 -19.57
N SER A 396 8.50 0.81 -18.59
CA SER A 396 7.49 1.13 -17.57
C SER A 396 8.05 2.15 -16.56
N ASP A 397 7.16 2.76 -15.76
CA ASP A 397 7.57 3.65 -14.66
C ASP A 397 8.41 2.93 -13.57
N LEU A 398 8.49 1.61 -13.62
CA LEU A 398 9.31 0.77 -12.74
C LEU A 398 10.64 0.35 -13.39
N GLY A 399 10.89 0.79 -14.64
CA GLY A 399 12.09 0.45 -15.38
C GLY A 399 12.01 -0.86 -16.18
N TYR A 400 10.87 -1.56 -16.13
CA TYR A 400 10.66 -2.77 -16.92
C TYR A 400 10.64 -2.49 -18.41
N VAL A 401 11.42 -3.24 -19.19
CA VAL A 401 11.57 -3.04 -20.63
C VAL A 401 10.75 -4.08 -21.38
N SER A 402 9.75 -3.63 -22.14
CA SER A 402 8.97 -4.48 -23.05
C SER A 402 9.28 -4.18 -24.50
N HIS A 403 9.28 -5.23 -25.33
CA HIS A 403 9.54 -5.18 -26.74
C HIS A 403 8.30 -5.58 -27.53
N THR A 404 7.95 -4.76 -28.52
CA THR A 404 6.78 -4.98 -29.36
C THR A 404 7.21 -4.93 -30.83
N LYS A 405 6.87 -5.94 -31.59
CA LYS A 405 7.03 -5.94 -33.05
C LYS A 405 5.88 -5.18 -33.71
N LEU A 406 6.18 -4.39 -34.73
CA LEU A 406 5.21 -3.63 -35.51
C LEU A 406 5.07 -4.25 -36.89
N TYR A 407 3.82 -4.50 -37.31
CA TYR A 407 3.49 -5.00 -38.66
C TYR A 407 2.51 -4.06 -39.33
N GLN A 408 2.76 -3.71 -40.60
CA GLN A 408 1.96 -2.76 -41.36
C GLN A 408 1.35 -3.39 -42.60
N ALA A 409 0.06 -3.12 -42.82
CA ALA A 409 -0.62 -3.48 -44.06
C ALA A 409 -0.05 -2.68 -45.24
N GLN A 410 -0.01 -3.28 -46.44
CA GLN A 410 0.57 -2.67 -47.63
C GLN A 410 -0.21 -1.46 -48.10
N ASN A 411 -1.54 -1.59 -48.28
CA ASN A 411 -2.41 -0.49 -48.70
C ASN A 411 -3.79 -0.61 -48.07
N CYS A 412 -4.22 0.44 -47.37
CA CYS A 412 -5.56 0.57 -46.80
C CYS A 412 -6.39 1.67 -47.48
N GLU A 413 -5.88 2.33 -48.52
CA GLU A 413 -6.61 3.32 -49.31
C GLU A 413 -7.65 2.62 -50.20
N GLY A 414 -8.88 3.11 -50.22
CA GLY A 414 -9.98 2.50 -50.96
C GLY A 414 -10.47 1.13 -50.43
N CYS A 415 -9.94 0.65 -49.31
CA CYS A 415 -10.32 -0.65 -48.73
C CYS A 415 -11.80 -0.64 -48.28
N PRO A 416 -12.65 -1.58 -48.74
CA PRO A 416 -14.07 -1.63 -48.39
C PRO A 416 -14.31 -1.95 -46.90
N LEU A 417 -13.33 -2.53 -46.20
CA LEU A 417 -13.39 -2.81 -44.77
C LEU A 417 -12.86 -1.66 -43.91
N ARG A 418 -12.33 -0.59 -44.57
CA ARG A 418 -11.88 0.59 -43.80
C ARG A 418 -13.04 1.17 -43.00
N GLY A 419 -12.81 1.64 -41.81
CA GLY A 419 -13.85 2.10 -40.88
C GLY A 419 -14.39 1.00 -39.95
N ARG A 420 -14.47 -0.25 -40.44
CA ARG A 420 -14.76 -1.42 -39.58
C ARG A 420 -13.48 -2.03 -39.01
N CYS A 421 -12.47 -2.15 -39.89
CA CYS A 421 -11.15 -2.74 -39.54
C CYS A 421 -10.24 -1.74 -38.85
N PHE A 422 -10.14 -0.52 -39.38
CA PHE A 422 -9.22 0.52 -38.88
C PHE A 422 -9.76 1.91 -39.20
N ARG A 423 -9.72 2.84 -38.25
CA ARG A 423 -10.24 4.21 -38.38
C ARG A 423 -9.14 5.29 -38.46
N GLY A 424 -7.87 4.90 -38.28
CA GLY A 424 -6.75 5.83 -38.31
C GLY A 424 -6.40 6.31 -39.71
N LYS A 425 -5.53 7.31 -39.81
CA LYS A 425 -4.92 7.77 -41.05
C LYS A 425 -3.84 6.78 -41.52
N GLY A 426 -3.62 6.68 -42.83
CA GLY A 426 -2.60 5.81 -43.43
C GLY A 426 -2.96 4.32 -43.40
N ASN A 427 -1.93 3.48 -43.47
CA ASN A 427 -2.07 2.03 -43.43
C ASN A 427 -2.18 1.51 -41.99
N ARG A 428 -2.93 0.42 -41.82
CA ARG A 428 -3.11 -0.19 -40.49
C ARG A 428 -1.78 -0.77 -40.01
N VAL A 429 -1.39 -0.37 -38.80
CA VAL A 429 -0.28 -0.97 -38.05
C VAL A 429 -0.85 -1.75 -36.87
N ILE A 430 -0.33 -2.95 -36.62
CA ILE A 430 -0.62 -3.74 -35.43
C ILE A 430 0.66 -3.85 -34.57
N ASP A 431 0.47 -3.72 -33.27
CA ASP A 431 1.51 -3.88 -32.25
C ASP A 431 1.41 -5.30 -31.70
N VAL A 432 2.46 -6.11 -31.83
CA VAL A 432 2.51 -7.50 -31.34
C VAL A 432 3.61 -7.67 -30.33
N ASN A 433 3.24 -7.79 -29.06
CA ASN A 433 4.15 -8.20 -28.00
C ASN A 433 4.00 -9.72 -27.78
N VAL A 434 4.95 -10.49 -28.30
CA VAL A 434 4.93 -11.96 -28.28
C VAL A 434 4.97 -12.48 -26.84
N LYS A 435 5.85 -11.91 -26.01
CA LYS A 435 6.01 -12.32 -24.60
C LYS A 435 4.73 -12.08 -23.80
N SER A 436 4.14 -10.89 -23.93
CA SER A 436 2.88 -10.56 -23.28
C SER A 436 1.71 -11.46 -23.75
N ARG A 437 1.72 -11.86 -25.04
CA ARG A 437 0.72 -12.79 -25.57
C ARG A 437 0.85 -14.19 -24.94
N LEU A 438 2.04 -14.75 -24.88
CA LEU A 438 2.29 -16.04 -24.23
C LEU A 438 1.83 -16.06 -22.77
N TYR A 439 2.13 -15.00 -22.01
CA TYR A 439 1.67 -14.87 -20.63
C TYR A 439 0.16 -14.76 -20.51
N ARG A 440 -0.50 -14.03 -21.43
CA ARG A 440 -1.98 -13.94 -21.45
C ARG A 440 -2.63 -15.29 -21.78
N ASP A 441 -2.06 -16.04 -22.72
CA ASP A 441 -2.58 -17.36 -23.10
C ASP A 441 -2.43 -18.34 -21.93
N LYS A 442 -1.27 -18.36 -21.24
CA LYS A 442 -1.05 -19.13 -20.01
C LYS A 442 -2.03 -18.71 -18.92
N ALA A 443 -2.20 -17.41 -18.68
CA ALA A 443 -3.14 -16.89 -17.68
C ALA A 443 -4.59 -17.23 -18.04
N LYS A 444 -4.96 -17.23 -19.31
CA LYS A 444 -6.30 -17.61 -19.78
C LYS A 444 -6.57 -19.09 -19.54
N GLU A 445 -5.61 -19.95 -19.84
CA GLU A 445 -5.69 -21.39 -19.56
C GLU A 445 -5.88 -21.62 -18.05
N MET A 446 -5.03 -21.03 -17.22
CA MET A 446 -5.12 -21.10 -15.76
C MET A 446 -6.49 -20.62 -15.25
N LEU A 447 -6.95 -19.46 -15.69
CA LEU A 447 -8.23 -18.87 -15.25
C LEU A 447 -9.47 -19.62 -15.72
N THR A 448 -9.39 -20.41 -16.80
CA THR A 448 -10.50 -21.21 -17.32
C THR A 448 -10.48 -22.67 -16.85
N SER A 449 -9.40 -23.10 -16.20
CA SER A 449 -9.31 -24.40 -15.54
C SER A 449 -10.31 -24.52 -14.38
N GLU A 450 -10.55 -25.73 -13.89
CA GLU A 450 -11.41 -25.98 -12.72
C GLU A 450 -10.91 -25.22 -11.49
N ARG A 451 -9.60 -25.25 -11.22
CA ARG A 451 -8.97 -24.45 -10.14
C ARG A 451 -9.17 -22.96 -10.35
N GLY A 452 -9.00 -22.47 -11.58
CA GLY A 452 -9.20 -21.06 -11.93
C GLY A 452 -10.65 -20.60 -11.73
N LEU A 453 -11.64 -21.44 -12.04
CA LEU A 453 -13.05 -21.15 -11.78
C LEU A 453 -13.33 -21.08 -10.28
N TYR A 454 -12.77 -21.99 -9.49
CA TYR A 454 -12.84 -21.97 -8.03
C TYR A 454 -12.24 -20.66 -7.47
N HIS A 455 -10.99 -20.33 -7.81
CA HIS A 455 -10.35 -19.13 -7.31
C HIS A 455 -11.07 -17.83 -7.70
N ARG A 456 -11.62 -17.79 -8.91
CA ARG A 456 -12.43 -16.65 -9.35
C ARG A 456 -13.72 -16.48 -8.55
N SER A 457 -14.34 -17.58 -8.10
CA SER A 457 -15.52 -17.55 -7.25
C SER A 457 -15.20 -17.13 -5.82
N MET A 458 -14.02 -17.50 -5.32
CA MET A 458 -13.59 -17.18 -3.96
C MET A 458 -13.13 -15.72 -3.79
N ARG A 459 -12.68 -15.06 -4.85
CA ARG A 459 -12.14 -13.71 -4.76
C ARG A 459 -13.07 -12.68 -4.09
N PRO A 460 -14.38 -12.59 -4.41
CA PRO A 460 -15.30 -11.67 -3.71
C PRO A 460 -15.47 -12.02 -2.23
N VAL A 461 -15.31 -13.30 -1.88
CA VAL A 461 -15.45 -13.78 -0.50
C VAL A 461 -14.17 -13.52 0.30
N GLU A 462 -13.02 -13.49 -0.34
CA GLU A 462 -11.71 -13.35 0.29
C GLU A 462 -11.37 -11.85 0.52
N PRO A 463 -10.56 -11.16 -0.29
CA PRO A 463 -10.10 -9.82 0.05
C PRO A 463 -11.20 -8.76 -0.01
N GLU A 464 -12.17 -8.89 -0.93
CA GLU A 464 -13.24 -7.90 -1.06
C GLU A 464 -14.15 -7.88 0.18
N ALA A 465 -14.49 -9.06 0.73
CA ALA A 465 -15.26 -9.15 1.96
C ALA A 465 -14.48 -8.59 3.17
N VAL A 466 -13.18 -8.88 3.26
CA VAL A 466 -12.31 -8.36 4.33
C VAL A 466 -12.26 -6.83 4.29
N PHE A 467 -12.08 -6.22 3.12
CA PHE A 467 -12.16 -4.78 2.99
C PHE A 467 -13.54 -4.21 3.32
N GLY A 468 -14.61 -4.94 2.99
CA GLY A 468 -15.97 -4.60 3.40
C GLY A 468 -16.09 -4.52 4.92
N GLN A 469 -15.64 -5.55 5.62
CA GLN A 469 -15.65 -5.61 7.09
C GLN A 469 -14.81 -4.48 7.72
N ILE A 470 -13.64 -4.16 7.17
CA ILE A 470 -12.79 -3.08 7.67
C ILE A 470 -13.43 -1.70 7.45
N LYS A 471 -13.87 -1.41 6.23
CA LYS A 471 -14.29 -0.07 5.83
C LYS A 471 -15.73 0.28 6.19
N TYR A 472 -16.64 -0.69 6.08
CA TYR A 472 -18.07 -0.46 6.31
C TYR A 472 -18.50 -0.91 7.70
N ASP A 473 -18.25 -2.14 8.10
CA ASP A 473 -18.62 -2.63 9.41
C ASP A 473 -17.75 -2.01 10.51
N GLY A 474 -16.43 -1.89 10.26
CA GLY A 474 -15.47 -1.28 11.16
C GLY A 474 -15.40 0.25 11.07
N GLY A 475 -15.93 0.85 10.01
CA GLY A 475 -15.89 2.30 9.81
C GLY A 475 -14.48 2.87 9.57
N PHE A 476 -13.46 2.03 9.30
CA PHE A 476 -12.08 2.45 9.10
C PHE A 476 -11.86 2.96 7.67
N LYS A 477 -12.25 4.22 7.41
CA LYS A 477 -12.13 4.87 6.09
C LYS A 477 -10.95 5.83 6.01
N ARG A 478 -10.38 6.20 7.16
CA ARG A 478 -9.31 7.19 7.28
C ARG A 478 -8.35 6.80 8.39
N PHE A 479 -7.05 6.95 8.13
CA PHE A 479 -6.01 6.80 9.14
C PHE A 479 -6.09 7.91 10.20
N HIS A 480 -5.66 7.61 11.43
CA HIS A 480 -5.60 8.55 12.54
C HIS A 480 -4.18 9.11 12.72
N TYR A 481 -3.19 8.40 12.22
CA TYR A 481 -1.79 8.80 12.23
C TYR A 481 -1.32 9.32 10.87
N ARG A 482 -0.13 9.92 10.84
CA ARG A 482 0.55 10.46 9.67
C ARG A 482 1.92 9.83 9.51
N GLY A 483 2.40 9.81 8.27
CA GLY A 483 3.67 9.21 7.91
C GLY A 483 3.59 7.70 7.75
N ASN A 484 4.34 7.16 6.78
CA ASN A 484 4.26 5.76 6.38
C ASN A 484 4.50 4.78 7.55
N ARG A 485 5.46 5.08 8.44
CA ARG A 485 5.76 4.25 9.61
C ARG A 485 4.54 4.05 10.52
N LEU A 486 3.87 5.14 10.89
CA LEU A 486 2.73 5.06 11.82
C LEU A 486 1.46 4.55 11.13
N VAL A 487 1.27 4.86 9.85
CA VAL A 487 0.17 4.36 9.03
C VAL A 487 0.28 2.83 8.86
N ARG A 488 1.49 2.33 8.59
CA ARG A 488 1.76 0.89 8.53
C ARG A 488 1.47 0.22 9.86
N ALA A 489 1.92 0.80 10.96
CA ALA A 489 1.66 0.27 12.31
C ALA A 489 0.17 0.29 12.68
N GLU A 490 -0.56 1.33 12.28
CA GLU A 490 -2.00 1.39 12.49
C GLU A 490 -2.74 0.31 11.71
N PHE A 491 -2.34 0.07 10.45
CA PHE A 491 -2.93 -1.00 9.65
C PHE A 491 -2.57 -2.40 10.19
N ALA A 492 -1.34 -2.61 10.66
CA ALA A 492 -0.93 -3.84 11.34
C ALA A 492 -1.83 -4.15 12.54
N THR A 493 -2.04 -3.15 13.40
CA THR A 493 -2.92 -3.28 14.57
C THR A 493 -4.36 -3.65 14.15
N LEU A 494 -4.85 -3.05 13.09
CA LEU A 494 -6.17 -3.35 12.52
C LEU A 494 -6.24 -4.79 11.99
N ALA A 495 -5.21 -5.24 11.26
CA ALA A 495 -5.13 -6.58 10.71
C ALA A 495 -5.05 -7.66 11.82
N ILE A 496 -4.28 -7.41 12.88
CA ILE A 496 -4.23 -8.27 14.08
C ILE A 496 -5.62 -8.38 14.70
N ALA A 497 -6.28 -7.24 14.96
CA ALA A 497 -7.61 -7.22 15.57
C ALA A 497 -8.66 -7.94 14.70
N HIS A 498 -8.61 -7.77 13.37
CA HIS A 498 -9.45 -8.48 12.42
C HIS A 498 -9.23 -10.01 12.51
N ASN A 499 -7.98 -10.45 12.49
CA ASN A 499 -7.62 -11.86 12.56
C ASN A 499 -8.08 -12.49 13.89
N ILE A 500 -7.86 -11.83 15.02
CA ILE A 500 -8.31 -12.29 16.33
C ILE A 500 -9.83 -12.38 16.40
N LYS A 501 -10.55 -11.37 15.91
CA LYS A 501 -12.03 -11.36 15.86
C LYS A 501 -12.56 -12.53 15.05
N LYS A 502 -11.95 -12.79 13.89
CA LYS A 502 -12.35 -13.90 13.03
C LYS A 502 -12.02 -15.26 13.64
N MET A 503 -10.86 -15.41 14.26
CA MET A 503 -10.49 -16.63 14.96
C MET A 503 -11.47 -16.92 16.10
N ALA A 504 -11.81 -15.95 16.94
CA ALA A 504 -12.79 -16.10 17.99
C ALA A 504 -14.15 -16.55 17.44
N SER A 505 -14.61 -15.94 16.33
CA SER A 505 -15.87 -16.30 15.69
C SER A 505 -15.89 -17.75 15.19
N ARG A 506 -14.80 -18.24 14.57
CA ARG A 506 -14.68 -19.63 14.10
C ARG A 506 -14.65 -20.61 15.27
N MET A 507 -13.84 -20.35 16.29
CA MET A 507 -13.80 -21.20 17.49
C MET A 507 -15.17 -21.31 18.18
N CYS A 508 -15.94 -20.23 18.23
CA CYS A 508 -17.30 -20.24 18.75
C CYS A 508 -18.27 -21.07 17.88
N ALA A 509 -18.13 -21.00 16.55
CA ALA A 509 -18.95 -21.80 15.63
C ALA A 509 -18.67 -23.30 15.74
N GLU A 510 -17.39 -23.68 15.83
CA GLU A 510 -16.97 -25.07 16.00
C GLU A 510 -17.48 -25.66 17.32
N ARG A 511 -17.44 -24.91 18.43
CA ARG A 511 -18.01 -25.35 19.72
C ARG A 511 -19.51 -25.53 19.66
N ARG A 512 -20.25 -24.72 18.89
CA ARG A 512 -21.69 -24.88 18.69
C ARG A 512 -22.03 -26.13 17.86
N SER A 513 -21.24 -26.44 16.84
CA SER A 513 -21.44 -27.63 15.98
C SER A 513 -21.05 -28.91 16.66
N ALA A 514 -20.14 -28.90 17.64
CA ALA A 514 -19.73 -30.08 18.41
C ALA A 514 -20.69 -30.47 19.54
N GLY A 515 -21.89 -29.86 19.64
CA GLY A 515 -22.96 -30.23 20.59
C GLY A 515 -22.59 -29.88 22.03
N GLY A 516 -23.09 -28.74 22.52
CA GLY A 516 -22.84 -28.13 23.80
C GLY A 516 -22.80 -29.02 25.06
N SER A 517 -21.68 -29.65 25.32
CA SER A 517 -21.29 -30.06 26.67
C SER A 517 -20.24 -29.03 27.17
N ARG A 518 -20.51 -28.50 28.36
CA ARG A 518 -19.57 -27.58 29.03
C ARG A 518 -18.15 -28.17 29.05
N PRO A 519 -17.13 -27.55 28.47
CA PRO A 519 -15.77 -27.94 28.78
C PRO A 519 -15.28 -27.05 29.95
N THR A 520 -15.25 -27.63 31.10
CA THR A 520 -14.25 -27.33 32.10
C THR A 520 -12.92 -27.84 31.51
N GLU A 521 -11.92 -26.99 31.38
CA GLU A 521 -10.59 -27.34 30.90
C GLU A 521 -10.40 -27.51 29.38
N GLY A 522 -10.14 -26.42 28.68
CA GLY A 522 -9.86 -26.47 27.23
C GLY A 522 -9.01 -25.34 26.66
N VAL A 523 -8.56 -24.39 27.47
CA VAL A 523 -7.64 -23.31 27.04
C VAL A 523 -6.15 -23.69 27.27
N SER A 524 -5.89 -24.86 27.89
CA SER A 524 -4.51 -25.32 28.15
C SER A 524 -3.85 -26.10 27.01
N THR A 525 -4.53 -26.30 25.87
CA THR A 525 -3.96 -27.01 24.70
C THR A 525 -3.46 -26.10 23.57
N LEU A 526 -3.38 -24.79 23.77
CA LEU A 526 -2.37 -24.02 23.06
C LEU A 526 -1.05 -24.35 23.79
N GLY A 527 -0.39 -25.40 23.30
CA GLY A 527 0.84 -25.91 23.89
C GLY A 527 1.81 -24.78 24.16
N HIS A 528 2.49 -24.87 25.27
CA HIS A 528 3.71 -24.11 25.53
C HIS A 528 4.65 -24.34 24.34
N VAL A 529 4.50 -23.55 23.30
CA VAL A 529 5.53 -23.35 22.29
C VAL A 529 6.58 -22.53 23.00
N ARG A 530 7.47 -23.22 23.73
CA ARG A 530 8.78 -22.64 24.04
C ARG A 530 9.38 -22.25 22.71
N GLY A 531 9.38 -20.94 22.42
CA GLY A 531 9.94 -20.37 21.24
C GLY A 531 11.36 -20.87 21.03
N ARG A 532 11.53 -21.71 20.01
CA ARG A 532 12.74 -21.68 19.22
C ARG A 532 12.44 -20.67 18.12
N GLY A 533 12.63 -19.39 18.43
CA GLY A 533 12.88 -18.41 17.39
C GLY A 533 14.02 -18.90 16.52
N PRO A 534 14.08 -18.49 15.24
CA PRO A 534 15.23 -18.81 14.41
C PRO A 534 16.46 -18.37 15.19
N THR A 535 17.34 -19.33 15.47
CA THR A 535 18.56 -19.10 16.23
C THR A 535 19.36 -18.04 15.49
N ASP A 536 20.01 -17.14 16.22
CA ASP A 536 20.91 -16.06 15.80
C ASP A 536 21.91 -16.46 14.67
N ALA A 537 22.08 -17.75 14.43
CA ALA A 537 22.91 -18.35 13.38
C ALA A 537 22.35 -18.20 11.96
N SER A 538 21.01 -18.16 11.77
CA SER A 538 20.40 -17.98 10.45
C SER A 538 20.42 -16.52 10.01
N TYR A 539 20.33 -15.57 10.95
CA TYR A 539 20.45 -14.13 10.66
C TYR A 539 21.90 -13.71 10.37
N ARG A 540 22.90 -14.33 11.01
CA ARG A 540 24.31 -14.07 10.70
C ARG A 540 24.76 -14.66 9.36
N ALA A 541 24.18 -15.78 8.93
CA ALA A 541 24.50 -16.39 7.64
C ALA A 541 23.96 -15.59 6.44
N ALA A 542 22.86 -14.84 6.59
CA ALA A 542 22.32 -13.97 5.56
C ALA A 542 23.13 -12.67 5.41
N MET A 543 23.63 -12.10 6.51
CA MET A 543 24.47 -10.89 6.45
C MET A 543 25.91 -11.14 5.95
N THR A 544 26.46 -12.32 6.16
CA THR A 544 27.83 -12.65 5.72
C THR A 544 27.92 -12.96 4.21
N ARG A 545 26.80 -13.24 3.55
CA ARG A 545 26.77 -13.43 2.08
C ARG A 545 26.67 -12.14 1.27
N GLN A 546 26.26 -11.02 1.88
CA GLN A 546 26.21 -9.71 1.20
C GLN A 546 27.53 -8.92 1.24
N THR A 547 28.51 -9.34 2.03
CA THR A 547 29.82 -8.63 2.14
C THR A 547 30.97 -9.31 1.37
N LEU A 548 30.73 -10.42 0.67
CA LEU A 548 31.77 -11.12 -0.11
C LEU A 548 31.47 -11.23 -1.62
N GLY A 549 30.50 -10.50 -2.14
CA GLY A 549 30.11 -10.47 -3.57
C GLY A 549 30.52 -9.20 -4.31
N GLY A 550 31.56 -8.50 -3.89
CA GLY A 550 31.98 -7.24 -4.50
C GLY A 550 33.51 -7.10 -4.55
N MET A 551 34.20 -8.05 -5.18
CA MET A 551 35.57 -7.91 -5.73
C MET A 551 35.89 -9.18 -6.51
N GLU A 552 35.54 -9.16 -7.78
CA GLU A 552 36.31 -9.70 -8.92
C GLU A 552 35.62 -9.24 -10.21
#